data_0af2106400f0206cfaf9c5dfa75007b3
#
_entry.id   0af2106400f0206cfaf9c5dfa75007b3
#
_cell.length_a   1.000
_cell.length_b   1.000
_cell.length_c   1.000
_cell.angle_alpha   90.00
_cell.angle_beta   90.00
_cell.angle_gamma   90.00
#
_symmetry.space_group_name_H-M   'P 1'
#
loop_
_entity.id
_entity.type
_entity.pdbx_description
1 polymer ?
#
loop_
_entity_poly.entity_id
_entity_poly.type
_entity_poly.pdbx_seq_one_letter_code
_entity_poly.pdbx_strand_id
1 'polypeptide(L)'
;MRLRKRKRRALQIIFTVLLIFMMLMPVCINFIPQKSTGIDPRLLAEMQAAQEETDKNIEGTYQITDFVNGNCFTILYGQEQKDVKLIGIKDKSCSAEDLENFIADDMIDLAFDEQQEDEDGKLIAYAYRADGTFINQELLAMGLAEMKEEKENTMYAEELRMAQEAAKGKGLGRWAKE
;
A
#
# COMPACT_ATOMS: atom_id res chain seq x y z
N MET A 1 -38.02 42.29 4.60
CA MET A 1 -38.14 41.50 3.33
C MET A 1 -37.01 41.72 2.32
N ARG A 2 -36.26 42.81 2.37
CA ARG A 2 -35.17 43.15 1.40
C ARG A 2 -33.85 42.38 1.61
N LEU A 3 -33.51 41.96 2.84
CA LEU A 3 -32.27 41.25 3.18
C LEU A 3 -32.20 39.79 2.64
N ARG A 4 -33.36 39.11 2.55
CA ARG A 4 -33.41 37.73 2.01
C ARG A 4 -33.18 37.68 0.50
N LYS A 5 -33.58 38.71 -0.26
CA LYS A 5 -33.34 38.80 -1.72
C LYS A 5 -31.86 39.05 -2.08
N ARG A 6 -31.13 39.84 -1.24
CA ARG A 6 -29.68 40.05 -1.45
C ARG A 6 -28.84 38.80 -1.20
N LYS A 7 -29.16 38.04 -0.15
CA LYS A 7 -28.45 36.74 0.13
C LYS A 7 -28.68 35.71 -0.96
N ARG A 8 -29.89 35.61 -1.53
CA ARG A 8 -30.19 34.69 -2.64
C ARG A 8 -29.47 35.07 -3.94
N ARG A 9 -29.33 36.35 -4.24
CA ARG A 9 -28.59 36.81 -5.42
C ARG A 9 -27.08 36.63 -5.27
N ALA A 10 -26.52 36.83 -4.08
CA ALA A 10 -25.12 36.55 -3.79
C ALA A 10 -24.81 35.05 -3.90
N LEU A 11 -25.69 34.20 -3.41
CA LEU A 11 -25.55 32.75 -3.52
C LEU A 11 -25.64 32.25 -4.98
N GLN A 12 -26.52 32.86 -5.78
CA GLN A 12 -26.61 32.52 -7.23
C GLN A 12 -25.37 32.98 -8.01
N ILE A 13 -24.81 34.15 -7.67
CA ILE A 13 -23.56 34.62 -8.31
C ILE A 13 -22.39 33.72 -7.95
N ILE A 14 -22.26 33.30 -6.68
CA ILE A 14 -21.23 32.35 -6.26
C ILE A 14 -21.37 30.99 -6.99
N PHE A 15 -22.60 30.49 -7.12
CA PHE A 15 -22.85 29.25 -7.82
C PHE A 15 -22.55 29.32 -9.33
N THR A 16 -22.89 30.41 -10.00
CA THR A 16 -22.56 30.63 -11.41
C THR A 16 -21.06 30.81 -11.64
N VAL A 17 -20.35 31.51 -10.74
CA VAL A 17 -18.90 31.67 -10.81
C VAL A 17 -18.20 30.30 -10.60
N LEU A 18 -18.69 29.49 -9.65
CA LEU A 18 -18.18 28.13 -9.40
C LEU A 18 -18.39 27.22 -10.61
N LEU A 19 -19.56 27.29 -11.27
CA LEU A 19 -19.87 26.54 -12.48
C LEU A 19 -18.98 26.93 -13.66
N ILE A 20 -18.72 28.24 -13.84
CA ILE A 20 -17.84 28.73 -14.89
C ILE A 20 -16.39 28.30 -14.60
N PHE A 21 -15.96 28.34 -13.32
CA PHE A 21 -14.63 27.86 -12.93
C PHE A 21 -14.46 26.36 -13.17
N MET A 22 -15.51 25.57 -12.89
CA MET A 22 -15.52 24.13 -13.13
C MET A 22 -15.53 23.78 -14.64
N MET A 23 -16.09 24.65 -15.46
CA MET A 23 -16.14 24.48 -16.92
C MET A 23 -14.83 24.91 -17.60
N LEU A 24 -14.07 25.83 -17.00
CA LEU A 24 -12.78 26.31 -17.50
C LEU A 24 -11.58 25.46 -17.01
N MET A 25 -11.75 24.68 -15.94
CA MET A 25 -10.68 23.80 -15.40
C MET A 25 -10.13 22.81 -16.43
N PRO A 26 -10.94 22.10 -17.24
CA PRO A 26 -10.39 21.17 -18.23
C PRO A 26 -9.60 21.86 -19.36
N VAL A 27 -9.84 23.16 -19.61
CA VAL A 27 -9.10 23.92 -20.63
C VAL A 27 -7.73 24.37 -20.11
N CYS A 28 -7.60 24.66 -18.82
CA CYS A 28 -6.31 25.06 -18.22
C CYS A 28 -5.36 23.87 -18.02
N ILE A 29 -5.90 22.65 -17.81
CA ILE A 29 -5.07 21.45 -17.64
C ILE A 29 -4.33 21.10 -18.94
N ASN A 30 -4.92 21.37 -20.10
CA ASN A 30 -4.29 21.12 -21.41
C ASN A 30 -3.23 22.18 -21.80
N PHE A 31 -3.06 23.26 -21.02
CA PHE A 31 -2.10 24.33 -21.31
C PHE A 31 -0.89 24.36 -20.39
N ILE A 32 -0.79 23.42 -19.44
CA ILE A 32 0.44 23.22 -18.68
C ILE A 32 1.41 22.49 -19.63
N PRO A 33 2.54 23.11 -20.03
CA PRO A 33 3.54 22.40 -20.83
C PRO A 33 3.98 21.21 -19.99
N GLN A 34 3.64 20.01 -20.43
CA GLN A 34 4.16 18.76 -19.92
C GLN A 34 5.67 18.81 -20.11
N LYS A 35 6.38 19.27 -19.06
CA LYS A 35 7.81 19.11 -18.99
C LYS A 35 8.02 17.59 -19.00
N SER A 36 8.44 17.05 -20.13
CA SER A 36 8.77 15.64 -20.25
C SER A 36 9.77 15.30 -19.15
N THR A 37 9.28 14.72 -18.06
CA THR A 37 10.15 13.97 -17.17
C THR A 37 10.73 12.91 -18.06
N GLY A 38 12.06 12.90 -18.22
CA GLY A 38 12.77 12.04 -19.15
C GLY A 38 12.74 10.56 -18.73
N ILE A 39 11.56 10.07 -18.36
CA ILE A 39 11.29 8.67 -18.06
C ILE A 39 11.03 8.00 -19.40
N ASP A 40 11.82 6.99 -19.71
CA ASP A 40 11.67 6.17 -20.91
C ASP A 40 10.23 5.62 -20.98
N PRO A 41 9.51 5.79 -22.11
CA PRO A 41 8.16 5.24 -22.27
C PRO A 41 8.08 3.73 -22.03
N ARG A 42 9.17 3.00 -22.25
CA ARG A 42 9.26 1.56 -21.95
C ARG A 42 9.24 1.30 -20.44
N LEU A 43 9.99 2.10 -19.67
CA LEU A 43 10.01 2.00 -18.21
C LEU A 43 8.65 2.32 -17.61
N LEU A 44 7.95 3.33 -18.17
CA LEU A 44 6.57 3.67 -17.78
C LEU A 44 5.61 2.51 -18.07
N ALA A 45 5.75 1.87 -19.23
CA ALA A 45 4.91 0.72 -19.60
C ALA A 45 5.21 -0.50 -18.72
N GLU A 46 6.49 -0.76 -18.38
CA GLU A 46 6.88 -1.82 -17.45
C GLU A 46 6.34 -1.56 -16.03
N MET A 47 6.42 -0.32 -15.55
CA MET A 47 5.87 0.07 -14.25
C MET A 47 4.35 -0.07 -14.22
N GLN A 48 3.65 0.33 -15.29
CA GLN A 48 2.19 0.15 -15.41
C GLN A 48 1.80 -1.32 -15.49
N ALA A 49 2.53 -2.13 -16.25
CA ALA A 49 2.28 -3.57 -16.34
C ALA A 49 2.51 -4.28 -15.00
N ALA A 50 3.56 -3.91 -14.26
CA ALA A 50 3.82 -4.44 -12.92
C ALA A 50 2.71 -4.02 -11.93
N GLN A 51 2.19 -2.81 -12.04
CA GLN A 51 1.10 -2.32 -11.20
C GLN A 51 -0.23 -3.01 -11.53
N GLU A 52 -0.53 -3.24 -12.82
CA GLU A 52 -1.70 -4.02 -13.24
C GLU A 52 -1.63 -5.50 -12.79
N GLU A 53 -0.43 -6.07 -12.73
CA GLU A 53 -0.23 -7.45 -12.25
C GLU A 53 -0.43 -7.54 -10.73
N THR A 54 0.01 -6.54 -9.98
CA THR A 54 -0.22 -6.43 -8.54
C THR A 54 -1.71 -6.27 -8.22
N ASP A 55 -2.42 -5.39 -8.95
CA ASP A 55 -3.86 -5.15 -8.76
C ASP A 55 -4.71 -6.40 -9.02
N LYS A 56 -4.27 -7.31 -9.91
CA LYS A 56 -4.99 -8.56 -10.20
C LYS A 56 -4.95 -9.57 -9.06
N ASN A 57 -3.98 -9.48 -8.17
CA ASN A 57 -3.78 -10.43 -7.07
C ASN A 57 -4.38 -9.92 -5.75
N ILE A 58 -4.84 -8.66 -5.68
CA ILE A 58 -5.52 -8.12 -4.49
C ILE A 58 -6.92 -8.69 -4.41
N GLU A 59 -7.19 -9.47 -3.34
CA GLU A 59 -8.50 -10.09 -3.11
C GLU A 59 -9.45 -9.20 -2.30
N GLY A 60 -8.94 -8.17 -1.61
CA GLY A 60 -9.77 -7.21 -0.89
C GLY A 60 -9.01 -6.29 0.05
N THR A 61 -9.71 -5.23 0.46
CA THR A 61 -9.26 -4.25 1.44
C THR A 61 -9.91 -4.55 2.79
N TYR A 62 -9.12 -4.60 3.85
CA TYR A 62 -9.55 -4.99 5.20
C TYR A 62 -9.15 -3.95 6.23
N GLN A 63 -9.95 -3.81 7.28
CA GLN A 63 -9.62 -2.96 8.42
C GLN A 63 -8.72 -3.70 9.40
N ILE A 64 -7.58 -3.11 9.75
CA ILE A 64 -6.70 -3.59 10.82
C ILE A 64 -7.33 -3.22 12.17
N THR A 65 -7.35 -4.17 13.09
CA THR A 65 -7.91 -3.98 14.44
C THR A 65 -6.86 -4.11 15.54
N ASP A 66 -5.75 -4.80 15.29
CA ASP A 66 -4.67 -4.97 16.27
C ASP A 66 -3.36 -5.40 15.57
N PHE A 67 -2.20 -5.10 16.19
CA PHE A 67 -0.89 -5.58 15.76
C PHE A 67 -0.35 -6.58 16.77
N VAL A 68 -0.32 -7.86 16.39
CA VAL A 68 0.04 -8.98 17.27
C VAL A 68 1.57 -9.05 17.46
N ASN A 69 2.31 -8.92 16.37
CA ASN A 69 3.79 -8.90 16.35
C ASN A 69 4.28 -8.35 15.00
N GLY A 70 5.59 -8.36 14.76
CA GLY A 70 6.20 -7.73 13.58
C GLY A 70 5.94 -8.42 12.24
N ASN A 71 5.25 -9.56 12.21
CA ASN A 71 4.80 -10.20 10.98
C ASN A 71 3.34 -10.67 11.02
N CYS A 72 2.59 -10.25 12.05
CA CYS A 72 1.21 -10.68 12.23
C CYS A 72 0.37 -9.52 12.80
N PHE A 73 -0.76 -9.28 12.19
CA PHE A 73 -1.77 -8.31 12.62
C PHE A 73 -3.16 -8.94 12.51
N THR A 74 -4.15 -8.36 13.18
CA THR A 74 -5.54 -8.81 13.17
C THR A 74 -6.36 -7.89 12.29
N ILE A 75 -7.21 -8.47 11.45
CA ILE A 75 -8.14 -7.74 10.58
C ILE A 75 -9.60 -8.06 10.90
N LEU A 76 -10.49 -7.18 10.47
CA LEU A 76 -11.91 -7.47 10.40
C LEU A 76 -12.22 -8.18 9.09
N TYR A 77 -12.46 -9.50 9.16
CA TYR A 77 -12.79 -10.36 8.02
C TYR A 77 -14.28 -10.70 8.03
N GLY A 78 -15.08 -9.93 7.31
CA GLY A 78 -16.54 -10.00 7.41
C GLY A 78 -17.03 -9.45 8.76
N GLN A 79 -17.49 -10.32 9.66
CA GLN A 79 -17.93 -9.97 11.02
C GLN A 79 -17.03 -10.57 12.12
N GLU A 80 -15.96 -11.23 11.73
CA GLU A 80 -15.03 -11.91 12.63
C GLU A 80 -13.65 -11.25 12.57
N GLN A 81 -12.89 -11.36 13.66
CA GLN A 81 -11.49 -10.99 13.67
C GLN A 81 -10.66 -12.20 13.26
N LYS A 82 -9.73 -11.99 12.33
CA LYS A 82 -8.77 -12.99 11.90
C LYS A 82 -7.35 -12.44 11.94
N ASP A 83 -6.43 -13.26 12.43
CA ASP A 83 -5.01 -12.96 12.37
C ASP A 83 -4.49 -13.20 10.95
N VAL A 84 -3.62 -12.31 10.49
CA VAL A 84 -2.94 -12.38 9.20
C VAL A 84 -1.44 -12.41 9.44
N LYS A 85 -0.76 -13.44 8.92
CA LYS A 85 0.71 -13.51 8.88
C LYS A 85 1.22 -13.07 7.52
N LEU A 86 2.28 -12.28 7.54
CA LEU A 86 2.96 -11.84 6.33
C LEU A 86 3.81 -12.97 5.73
N ILE A 87 3.52 -13.36 4.49
CA ILE A 87 4.30 -14.34 3.72
C ILE A 87 5.74 -13.86 3.58
N GLY A 88 6.68 -14.78 3.75
CA GLY A 88 8.10 -14.53 3.55
C GLY A 88 8.78 -13.70 4.66
N ILE A 89 8.07 -13.38 5.74
CA ILE A 89 8.62 -12.64 6.90
C ILE A 89 8.81 -13.60 8.07
N LYS A 90 10.04 -13.63 8.60
CA LYS A 90 10.41 -14.50 9.72
C LYS A 90 9.80 -14.04 11.03
N ASP A 91 9.24 -14.96 11.79
CA ASP A 91 8.68 -14.69 13.11
C ASP A 91 9.68 -13.97 14.02
N LYS A 92 9.21 -12.99 14.78
CA LYS A 92 10.02 -12.21 15.75
C LYS A 92 11.22 -11.47 15.15
N SER A 93 11.25 -11.29 13.82
CA SER A 93 12.29 -10.50 13.17
C SER A 93 12.02 -9.00 13.20
N CYS A 94 10.80 -8.60 13.45
CA CYS A 94 10.34 -7.21 13.58
C CYS A 94 9.45 -7.11 14.82
N SER A 95 9.28 -5.93 15.40
CA SER A 95 8.34 -5.71 16.51
C SER A 95 6.94 -5.34 15.99
N ALA A 96 5.91 -5.49 16.82
CA ALA A 96 4.56 -5.02 16.49
C ALA A 96 4.55 -3.49 16.25
N GLU A 97 5.26 -2.74 17.09
CA GLU A 97 5.39 -1.28 16.99
C GLU A 97 6.05 -0.84 15.67
N ASP A 98 7.10 -1.56 15.23
CA ASP A 98 7.73 -1.27 13.93
C ASP A 98 6.77 -1.51 12.77
N LEU A 99 6.00 -2.60 12.82
CA LEU A 99 5.00 -2.93 11.80
C LEU A 99 3.86 -1.89 11.77
N GLU A 100 3.34 -1.51 12.94
CA GLU A 100 2.30 -0.49 13.09
C GLU A 100 2.78 0.86 12.55
N ASN A 101 3.95 1.32 12.97
CA ASN A 101 4.55 2.56 12.50
C ASN A 101 4.83 2.56 10.99
N PHE A 102 5.17 1.39 10.44
CA PHE A 102 5.45 1.25 9.02
C PHE A 102 4.17 1.27 8.18
N ILE A 103 3.11 0.55 8.60
CA ILE A 103 1.82 0.54 7.90
C ILE A 103 1.16 1.91 8.00
N ALA A 104 1.12 2.52 9.20
CA ALA A 104 0.62 3.87 9.48
C ALA A 104 -0.81 4.16 8.94
N ASP A 105 -1.61 3.11 8.73
CA ASP A 105 -2.97 3.17 8.20
C ASP A 105 -3.81 2.08 8.89
N ASP A 106 -5.13 2.30 8.97
CA ASP A 106 -6.09 1.33 9.51
C ASP A 106 -6.61 0.37 8.44
N MET A 107 -6.27 0.59 7.17
CA MET A 107 -6.73 -0.21 6.04
C MET A 107 -5.55 -0.87 5.34
N ILE A 108 -5.76 -2.12 4.91
CA ILE A 108 -4.75 -2.94 4.26
C ILE A 108 -5.35 -3.72 3.11
N ASP A 109 -4.65 -3.79 2.00
CA ASP A 109 -4.99 -4.66 0.89
C ASP A 109 -4.23 -5.97 1.01
N LEU A 110 -4.91 -7.09 0.79
CA LEU A 110 -4.33 -8.43 0.89
C LEU A 110 -4.38 -9.16 -0.44
N ALA A 111 -3.27 -9.83 -0.75
CA ALA A 111 -3.17 -10.79 -1.83
C ALA A 111 -2.77 -12.16 -1.26
N PHE A 112 -3.47 -13.19 -1.66
CA PHE A 112 -3.17 -14.55 -1.23
C PHE A 112 -2.37 -15.30 -2.31
N ASP A 113 -1.67 -16.36 -1.88
CA ASP A 113 -0.95 -17.30 -2.74
C ASP A 113 -1.62 -18.69 -2.64
N GLU A 114 -0.93 -19.76 -2.98
CA GLU A 114 -1.47 -21.12 -3.02
C GLU A 114 -2.03 -21.58 -1.67
N GLN A 115 -1.30 -21.34 -0.58
CA GLN A 115 -1.76 -21.62 0.77
C GLN A 115 -2.25 -20.32 1.43
N GLN A 116 -3.53 -20.26 1.78
CA GLN A 116 -4.17 -19.09 2.35
C GLN A 116 -4.27 -19.09 3.88
N GLU A 117 -4.18 -20.26 4.52
CA GLU A 117 -4.24 -20.40 5.99
C GLU A 117 -3.09 -21.30 6.47
N ASP A 118 -2.56 -20.99 7.65
CA ASP A 118 -1.59 -21.87 8.34
C ASP A 118 -2.30 -22.95 9.17
N GLU A 119 -1.50 -23.82 9.82
CA GLU A 119 -2.00 -24.94 10.65
C GLU A 119 -2.82 -24.46 11.85
N ASP A 120 -2.64 -23.20 12.30
CA ASP A 120 -3.37 -22.58 13.39
C ASP A 120 -4.64 -21.84 12.91
N GLY A 121 -4.94 -21.86 11.59
CA GLY A 121 -6.10 -21.20 10.98
C GLY A 121 -5.93 -19.67 10.82
N LYS A 122 -4.70 -19.18 10.88
CA LYS A 122 -4.39 -17.79 10.58
C LYS A 122 -4.27 -17.60 9.07
N LEU A 123 -4.78 -16.51 8.56
CA LEU A 123 -4.56 -16.14 7.17
C LEU A 123 -3.07 -15.91 6.89
N ILE A 124 -2.61 -16.31 5.72
CA ILE A 124 -1.24 -16.05 5.25
C ILE A 124 -1.34 -15.24 3.96
N ALA A 125 -0.78 -14.02 3.94
CA ALA A 125 -0.96 -13.11 2.83
C ALA A 125 0.26 -12.23 2.54
N TYR A 126 0.31 -11.71 1.33
CA TYR A 126 1.05 -10.50 0.98
C TYR A 126 0.18 -9.29 1.30
N ALA A 127 0.79 -8.22 1.82
CA ALA A 127 0.07 -7.04 2.25
C ALA A 127 0.55 -5.79 1.53
N TYR A 128 -0.40 -4.92 1.18
CA TYR A 128 -0.15 -3.67 0.49
C TYR A 128 -0.86 -2.52 1.21
N ARG A 129 -0.20 -1.37 1.29
CA ARG A 129 -0.86 -0.14 1.71
C ARG A 129 -1.75 0.40 0.59
N ALA A 130 -2.66 1.30 0.92
CA ALA A 130 -3.56 1.97 -0.03
C ALA A 130 -2.83 2.72 -1.16
N ASP A 131 -1.56 3.09 -0.96
CA ASP A 131 -0.70 3.72 -1.98
C ASP A 131 0.00 2.69 -2.89
N GLY A 132 -0.30 1.38 -2.75
CA GLY A 132 0.30 0.29 -3.49
C GLY A 132 1.66 -0.18 -2.96
N THR A 133 2.14 0.35 -1.82
CA THR A 133 3.41 -0.09 -1.22
C THR A 133 3.33 -1.55 -0.78
N PHE A 134 4.20 -2.39 -1.30
CA PHE A 134 4.32 -3.80 -0.94
C PHE A 134 5.04 -3.96 0.41
N ILE A 135 4.28 -4.18 1.47
CA ILE A 135 4.76 -4.17 2.86
C ILE A 135 5.81 -5.24 3.13
N ASN A 136 5.56 -6.47 2.67
CA ASN A 136 6.49 -7.59 2.87
C ASN A 136 7.88 -7.27 2.31
N GLN A 137 7.94 -6.72 1.10
CA GLN A 137 9.17 -6.36 0.42
C GLN A 137 9.89 -5.20 1.13
N GLU A 138 9.16 -4.15 1.48
CA GLU A 138 9.74 -2.94 2.08
C GLU A 138 10.30 -3.20 3.48
N LEU A 139 9.66 -4.03 4.30
CA LEU A 139 10.20 -4.45 5.59
C LEU A 139 11.58 -5.10 5.46
N LEU A 140 11.77 -5.92 4.42
CA LEU A 140 13.06 -6.54 4.10
C LEU A 140 14.07 -5.54 3.51
N ALA A 141 13.62 -4.67 2.59
CA ALA A 141 14.46 -3.66 1.93
C ALA A 141 15.01 -2.62 2.90
N MET A 142 14.25 -2.29 3.96
CA MET A 142 14.69 -1.41 5.03
C MET A 142 15.52 -2.11 6.11
N GLY A 143 15.62 -3.45 6.06
CA GLY A 143 16.28 -4.26 7.08
C GLY A 143 15.55 -4.30 8.41
N LEU A 144 14.24 -4.01 8.44
CA LEU A 144 13.40 -4.11 9.63
C LEU A 144 13.06 -5.56 9.95
N ALA A 145 12.95 -6.40 8.93
CA ALA A 145 12.63 -7.82 9.07
C ALA A 145 13.72 -8.71 8.45
N GLU A 146 13.59 -10.01 8.66
CA GLU A 146 14.39 -11.08 8.05
C GLU A 146 13.47 -11.99 7.25
N MET A 147 13.94 -12.43 6.09
CA MET A 147 13.16 -13.31 5.22
C MET A 147 13.06 -14.71 5.80
N LYS A 148 11.89 -15.32 5.62
CA LYS A 148 11.62 -16.76 5.78
C LYS A 148 11.36 -17.36 4.40
N GLU A 149 12.06 -18.42 4.06
CA GLU A 149 11.76 -19.20 2.85
C GLU A 149 10.45 -19.96 3.04
N GLU A 150 9.53 -19.81 2.09
CA GLU A 150 8.27 -20.56 2.05
C GLU A 150 8.34 -21.63 0.97
N LYS A 151 7.57 -22.73 1.15
CA LYS A 151 7.58 -23.87 0.21
C LYS A 151 6.47 -23.76 -0.83
N GLU A 152 5.28 -23.34 -0.38
CA GLU A 152 4.09 -23.25 -1.20
C GLU A 152 3.87 -21.82 -1.72
N ASN A 153 4.03 -20.83 -0.85
CA ASN A 153 3.78 -19.41 -1.18
C ASN A 153 5.02 -18.75 -1.75
N THR A 154 5.25 -18.89 -3.04
CA THR A 154 6.49 -18.51 -3.71
C THR A 154 6.34 -17.41 -4.76
N MET A 155 5.13 -16.86 -4.93
CA MET A 155 4.82 -15.87 -5.97
C MET A 155 5.82 -14.70 -6.02
N TYR A 156 6.21 -14.16 -4.86
CA TYR A 156 7.17 -13.03 -4.76
C TYR A 156 8.48 -13.42 -4.06
N ALA A 157 8.84 -14.72 -4.03
CA ALA A 157 10.01 -15.19 -3.29
C ALA A 157 11.33 -14.55 -3.77
N GLU A 158 11.49 -14.33 -5.08
CA GLU A 158 12.70 -13.72 -5.65
C GLU A 158 12.81 -12.24 -5.33
N GLU A 159 11.70 -11.50 -5.43
CA GLU A 159 11.61 -10.08 -5.07
C GLU A 159 11.95 -9.86 -3.59
N LEU A 160 11.39 -10.69 -2.72
CA LEU A 160 11.66 -10.63 -1.28
C LEU A 160 13.13 -10.94 -0.98
N ARG A 161 13.72 -11.93 -1.65
CA ARG A 161 15.14 -12.26 -1.52
C ARG A 161 16.03 -11.10 -1.97
N MET A 162 15.73 -10.52 -3.12
CA MET A 162 16.49 -9.37 -3.66
C MET A 162 16.41 -8.16 -2.72
N ALA A 163 15.24 -7.89 -2.14
CA ALA A 163 15.06 -6.81 -1.17
C ALA A 163 15.95 -7.00 0.06
N GLN A 164 15.95 -8.19 0.65
CA GLN A 164 16.82 -8.49 1.79
C GLN A 164 18.32 -8.40 1.44
N GLU A 165 18.75 -8.93 0.30
CA GLU A 165 20.16 -8.85 -0.10
C GLU A 165 20.61 -7.41 -0.36
N ALA A 166 19.73 -6.57 -0.92
CA ALA A 166 19.98 -5.13 -1.06
C ALA A 166 20.17 -4.44 0.30
N ALA A 167 19.31 -4.76 1.30
CA ALA A 167 19.44 -4.24 2.65
C ALA A 167 20.76 -4.66 3.33
N LYS A 168 21.14 -5.94 3.19
CA LYS A 168 22.42 -6.47 3.68
C LYS A 168 23.61 -5.76 3.03
N GLY A 169 23.59 -5.61 1.70
CA GLY A 169 24.64 -4.95 0.96
C GLY A 169 24.85 -3.48 1.33
N LYS A 170 23.78 -2.79 1.71
CA LYS A 170 23.79 -1.39 2.15
C LYS A 170 23.99 -1.23 3.67
N GLY A 171 23.96 -2.33 4.45
CA GLY A 171 24.03 -2.27 5.92
C GLY A 171 22.84 -1.55 6.55
N LEU A 172 21.60 -1.79 6.06
CA LEU A 172 20.40 -1.13 6.57
C LEU A 172 19.79 -1.87 7.75
N GLY A 173 19.16 -1.13 8.66
CA GLY A 173 18.44 -1.66 9.80
C GLY A 173 19.26 -2.67 10.60
N ARG A 174 18.77 -3.89 10.74
CA ARG A 174 19.43 -5.00 11.46
C ARG A 174 20.77 -5.44 10.88
N TRP A 175 21.08 -5.04 9.64
CA TRP A 175 22.32 -5.33 8.93
C TRP A 175 23.37 -4.22 9.08
N ALA A 176 23.06 -3.14 9.82
CA ALA A 176 24.03 -2.10 10.13
C ALA A 176 25.23 -2.69 10.90
N LYS A 177 26.43 -2.39 10.44
CA LYS A 177 27.66 -2.73 11.19
C LYS A 177 27.85 -1.68 12.28
N GLU A 178 28.04 -2.11 13.52
CA GLU A 178 28.51 -1.26 14.61
C GLU A 178 29.89 -0.67 14.30
#